data_442334529a2a1fb737e5279f83b5e923
#
_entry.id   442334529a2a1fb737e5279f83b5e923
#
_cell.length_a   1.000
_cell.length_b   1.000
_cell.length_c   1.000
_cell.angle_alpha   90.00
_cell.angle_beta   90.00
_cell.angle_gamma   90.00
#
_symmetry.space_group_name_H-M   'P 1'
#
loop_
_entity.id
_entity.type
_entity.pdbx_description
1 polymer ?
#
loop_
_entity_poly.entity_id
_entity_poly.type
_entity_poly.pdbx_seq_one_letter_code
_entity_poly.pdbx_strand_id
1 'polypeptide(L)'
;MSKDTEFKNRDRYIQLGIAISTLRKMRGLSQEQLAERANVSRSHISSIEAPGIARPFSLEVFFNIADALEIDPADLINASVFPDKVIRNKSKG
;
A
#
# COMPACT_ATOMS: atom_id res chain seq x y z
N MET A 1 -11.74 19.09 9.65
CA MET A 1 -10.33 19.45 9.64
C MET A 1 -9.52 18.48 8.84
N SER A 2 -8.70 19.00 7.93
CA SER A 2 -7.90 18.15 7.08
C SER A 2 -6.89 17.32 7.87
N LYS A 3 -6.36 17.89 8.95
CA LYS A 3 -5.41 17.17 9.79
C LYS A 3 -6.04 15.95 10.44
N ASP A 4 -7.27 16.08 10.93
CA ASP A 4 -7.96 14.97 11.55
C ASP A 4 -8.22 13.87 10.53
N THR A 5 -8.60 14.26 9.31
CA THR A 5 -8.82 13.31 8.23
C THR A 5 -7.54 12.57 7.88
N GLU A 6 -6.42 13.29 7.81
CA GLU A 6 -5.12 12.69 7.52
C GLU A 6 -4.74 11.69 8.61
N PHE A 7 -4.90 12.06 9.87
CA PHE A 7 -4.60 11.15 10.97
C PHE A 7 -5.49 9.92 10.95
N LYS A 8 -6.77 10.11 10.60
CA LYS A 8 -7.71 9.01 10.57
C LYS A 8 -7.26 7.90 9.62
N ASN A 9 -6.70 8.27 8.48
CA ASN A 9 -6.32 7.30 7.47
C ASN A 9 -4.82 7.04 7.42
N ARG A 10 -4.06 7.71 8.27
CA ARG A 10 -2.61 7.66 8.25
C ARG A 10 -2.10 6.22 8.33
N ASP A 11 -2.59 5.47 9.28
CA ASP A 11 -2.11 4.10 9.48
C ASP A 11 -2.45 3.20 8.31
N ARG A 12 -3.61 3.44 7.68
CA ARG A 12 -4.00 2.66 6.51
C ARG A 12 -3.02 2.87 5.35
N TYR A 13 -2.63 4.11 5.11
CA TYR A 13 -1.67 4.40 4.04
C TYR A 13 -0.30 3.83 4.36
N ILE A 14 0.13 3.92 5.61
CA ILE A 14 1.40 3.36 6.02
C ILE A 14 1.39 1.84 5.83
N GLN A 15 0.32 1.18 6.22
CA GLN A 15 0.21 -0.27 6.06
C GLN A 15 0.17 -0.68 4.60
N LEU A 16 -0.49 0.10 3.75
CA LEU A 16 -0.46 -0.14 2.31
C LEU A 16 0.96 -0.02 1.77
N GLY A 17 1.69 1.01 2.19
CA GLY A 17 3.07 1.18 1.77
C GLY A 17 3.95 0.01 2.17
N ILE A 18 3.76 -0.50 3.39
CA ILE A 18 4.51 -1.66 3.88
C ILE A 18 4.18 -2.89 3.03
N ALA A 19 2.89 -3.11 2.75
CA ALA A 19 2.47 -4.25 1.94
C ALA A 19 3.04 -4.17 0.53
N ILE A 20 3.01 -2.99 -0.07
CA ILE A 20 3.55 -2.77 -1.41
C ILE A 20 5.05 -3.06 -1.41
N SER A 21 5.78 -2.53 -0.44
CA SER A 21 7.22 -2.75 -0.33
C SER A 21 7.54 -4.23 -0.16
N THR A 22 6.81 -4.91 0.70
CA THR A 22 7.02 -6.33 0.96
C THR A 22 6.78 -7.16 -0.29
N LEU A 23 5.65 -6.93 -0.96
CA LEU A 23 5.31 -7.67 -2.18
C LEU A 23 6.29 -7.38 -3.31
N ARG A 24 6.71 -6.11 -3.42
CA ARG A 24 7.70 -5.74 -4.42
C ARG A 24 8.99 -6.54 -4.24
N LYS A 25 9.46 -6.61 -3.00
CA LYS A 25 10.69 -7.36 -2.71
C LYS A 25 10.50 -8.84 -2.97
N MET A 26 9.35 -9.37 -2.63
CA MET A 26 9.05 -10.78 -2.91
C MET A 26 9.04 -11.08 -4.40
N ARG A 27 8.65 -10.10 -5.22
CA ARG A 27 8.69 -10.25 -6.68
C ARG A 27 10.07 -9.99 -7.27
N GLY A 28 11.04 -9.58 -6.43
CA GLY A 28 12.39 -9.29 -6.89
C GLY A 28 12.51 -7.98 -7.66
N LEU A 29 11.61 -7.03 -7.42
CA LEU A 29 11.60 -5.76 -8.13
C LEU A 29 12.23 -4.66 -7.29
N SER A 30 13.02 -3.81 -7.96
CA SER A 30 13.47 -2.56 -7.35
C SER A 30 12.33 -1.54 -7.37
N GLN A 31 12.48 -0.45 -6.61
CA GLN A 31 11.50 0.63 -6.67
C GLN A 31 11.40 1.20 -8.08
N GLU A 32 12.52 1.31 -8.75
CA GLU A 32 12.56 1.83 -10.12
C GLU A 32 11.79 0.90 -11.07
N GLN A 33 11.98 -0.39 -10.92
CA GLN A 33 11.28 -1.37 -11.76
C GLN A 33 9.78 -1.36 -11.51
N LEU A 34 9.38 -1.27 -10.26
CA LEU A 34 7.96 -1.18 -9.95
C LEU A 34 7.37 0.11 -10.53
N ALA A 35 8.07 1.22 -10.35
CA ALA A 35 7.60 2.51 -10.88
C ALA A 35 7.41 2.45 -12.39
N GLU A 36 8.36 1.84 -13.08
CA GLU A 36 8.29 1.70 -14.53
C GLU A 36 7.08 0.87 -14.94
N ARG A 37 6.86 -0.26 -14.28
CA ARG A 37 5.73 -1.15 -14.60
C ARG A 37 4.38 -0.51 -14.25
N ALA A 38 4.35 0.27 -13.18
CA ALA A 38 3.12 0.93 -12.75
C ALA A 38 2.90 2.27 -13.44
N ASN A 39 3.86 2.69 -14.28
CA ASN A 39 3.79 3.95 -15.01
C ASN A 39 3.65 5.14 -14.06
N VAL A 40 4.44 5.14 -13.01
CA VAL A 40 4.54 6.25 -12.06
C VAL A 40 6.01 6.58 -11.84
N SER A 41 6.29 7.70 -11.20
CA SER A 41 7.68 8.08 -10.94
C SER A 41 8.25 7.23 -9.80
N ARG A 42 9.57 7.03 -9.84
CA ARG A 42 10.26 6.32 -8.76
C ARG A 42 10.10 7.07 -7.44
N SER A 43 10.14 8.41 -7.47
CA SER A 43 9.98 9.18 -6.25
C SER A 43 8.60 8.98 -5.64
N HIS A 44 7.58 8.76 -6.47
CA HIS A 44 6.24 8.47 -5.96
C HIS A 44 6.20 7.13 -5.23
N ILE A 45 6.80 6.11 -5.83
CA ILE A 45 6.89 4.79 -5.18
C ILE A 45 7.69 4.90 -3.88
N SER A 46 8.81 5.62 -3.92
CA SER A 46 9.64 5.81 -2.73
C SER A 46 8.85 6.48 -1.61
N SER A 47 8.04 7.48 -1.95
CA SER A 47 7.20 8.17 -0.95
C SER A 47 6.12 7.25 -0.38
N ILE A 48 5.50 6.44 -1.23
CA ILE A 48 4.45 5.51 -0.80
C ILE A 48 5.01 4.48 0.18
N GLU A 49 6.22 4.00 -0.09
CA GLU A 49 6.84 2.95 0.73
C GLU A 49 7.59 3.48 1.94
N ALA A 50 7.79 4.79 2.04
CA ALA A 50 8.62 5.36 3.11
C ALA A 50 8.02 5.04 4.48
N PRO A 51 8.81 4.44 5.40
CA PRO A 51 8.29 4.09 6.72
C PRO A 51 7.89 5.33 7.51
N GLY A 52 6.74 5.24 8.17
CA GLY A 52 6.26 6.31 9.02
C GLY A 52 5.72 7.52 8.29
N ILE A 53 5.67 7.49 6.97
CA ILE A 53 5.14 8.59 6.18
C ILE A 53 3.87 8.11 5.47
N ALA A 54 2.75 8.75 5.79
CA ALA A 54 1.49 8.47 5.13
C ALA A 54 1.42 9.28 3.84
N ARG A 55 1.44 8.59 2.70
CA ARG A 55 1.39 9.25 1.41
C ARG A 55 0.15 8.80 0.67
N PRO A 56 -0.90 9.64 0.61
CA PRO A 56 -2.09 9.30 -0.16
C PRO A 56 -1.76 9.18 -1.65
N PHE A 57 -2.43 8.27 -2.31
CA PHE A 57 -2.29 8.11 -3.75
C PHE A 57 -3.63 7.71 -4.34
N SER A 58 -3.77 7.89 -5.64
CA SER A 58 -5.04 7.70 -6.32
C SER A 58 -5.34 6.21 -6.51
N LEU A 59 -6.61 5.90 -6.76
CA LEU A 59 -6.99 4.54 -7.14
C LEU A 59 -6.31 4.12 -8.43
N GLU A 60 -6.13 5.05 -9.36
CA GLU A 60 -5.42 4.74 -10.60
C GLU A 60 -4.03 4.19 -10.31
N VAL A 61 -3.28 4.88 -9.46
CA VAL A 61 -1.95 4.45 -9.07
C VAL A 61 -2.03 3.12 -8.32
N PHE A 62 -3.01 2.97 -7.44
CA PHE A 62 -3.19 1.74 -6.68
C PHE A 62 -3.40 0.55 -7.62
N PHE A 63 -4.30 0.68 -8.58
CA PHE A 63 -4.56 -0.40 -9.53
C PHE A 63 -3.32 -0.72 -10.37
N ASN A 64 -2.61 0.32 -10.81
CA ASN A 64 -1.39 0.12 -11.59
C ASN A 64 -0.32 -0.62 -10.80
N ILE A 65 -0.19 -0.29 -9.52
CA ILE A 65 0.77 -0.99 -8.64
C ILE A 65 0.36 -2.45 -8.48
N ALA A 66 -0.93 -2.71 -8.24
CA ALA A 66 -1.40 -4.07 -8.08
C ALA A 66 -1.12 -4.90 -9.34
N ASP A 67 -1.39 -4.32 -10.51
CA ASP A 67 -1.09 -4.99 -11.78
C ASP A 67 0.39 -5.27 -11.93
N ALA A 68 1.23 -4.29 -11.59
CA ALA A 68 2.68 -4.44 -11.70
C ALA A 68 3.20 -5.52 -10.76
N LEU A 69 2.57 -5.68 -9.62
CA LEU A 69 2.93 -6.72 -8.64
C LEU A 69 2.28 -8.05 -8.95
N GLU A 70 1.43 -8.11 -9.96
CA GLU A 70 0.72 -9.32 -10.36
C GLU A 70 -0.14 -9.87 -9.21
N ILE A 71 -0.86 -8.96 -8.57
CA ILE A 71 -1.72 -9.31 -7.46
C ILE A 71 -3.09 -8.65 -7.68
N ASP A 72 -4.14 -9.34 -7.28
CA ASP A 72 -5.48 -8.77 -7.31
C ASP A 72 -5.55 -7.57 -6.36
N PRO A 73 -6.13 -6.43 -6.77
CA PRO A 73 -6.23 -5.27 -5.88
C PRO A 73 -6.89 -5.60 -4.53
N ALA A 74 -7.87 -6.48 -4.52
CA ALA A 74 -8.50 -6.89 -3.25
C ALA A 74 -7.51 -7.60 -2.35
N ASP A 75 -6.64 -8.43 -2.94
CA ASP A 75 -5.62 -9.14 -2.15
C ASP A 75 -4.58 -8.18 -1.62
N LEU A 76 -4.26 -7.14 -2.38
CA LEU A 76 -3.33 -6.12 -1.90
C LEU A 76 -3.91 -5.39 -0.69
N ILE A 77 -5.19 -5.05 -0.73
CA ILE A 77 -5.88 -4.44 0.41
C ILE A 77 -5.86 -5.40 1.61
N ASN A 78 -6.17 -6.67 1.37
CA ASN A 78 -6.18 -7.66 2.45
C ASN A 78 -4.80 -7.82 3.07
N ALA A 79 -3.75 -7.74 2.28
CA ALA A 79 -2.38 -7.86 2.78
C ALA A 79 -2.00 -6.70 3.69
N SER A 80 -2.72 -5.58 3.60
CA SER A 80 -2.43 -4.40 4.40
C SER A 80 -3.27 -4.31 5.67
N VAL A 81 -4.16 -5.28 5.91
CA VAL A 81 -5.04 -5.26 7.08
C VAL A 81 -4.26 -5.63 8.33
N PHE A 82 -4.52 -4.90 9.42
CA PHE A 82 -3.90 -5.18 10.70
C PHE A 82 -4.38 -6.52 11.27
N PRO A 83 -3.49 -7.31 11.86
CA PRO A 83 -3.89 -8.57 12.47
C PRO A 83 -4.96 -8.44 13.55
N ASP A 84 -4.91 -7.37 14.35
CA ASP A 84 -5.90 -7.18 15.41
C ASP A 84 -7.30 -6.97 14.83
N LYS A 85 -7.41 -6.39 13.66
CA LYS A 85 -8.68 -6.24 12.98
C LYS A 85 -9.26 -7.59 12.60
N VAL A 86 -8.42 -8.46 12.12
CA VAL A 86 -8.83 -9.82 11.76
C VAL A 86 -9.29 -10.57 13.00
N ILE A 87 -8.56 -10.43 14.09
CA ILE A 87 -8.89 -11.08 15.35
C ILE A 87 -10.25 -10.61 15.85
N ARG A 88 -10.51 -9.29 15.79
CA ARG A 88 -11.79 -8.76 16.23
C ARG A 88 -12.96 -9.29 15.40
N ASN A 89 -12.77 -9.41 14.10
CA ASN A 89 -13.80 -9.95 13.24
C ASN A 89 -14.10 -11.39 13.59
N LYS A 90 -13.08 -12.17 13.89
CA LYS A 90 -13.24 -13.55 14.28
C LYS A 90 -13.96 -13.69 15.61
N SER A 91 -13.63 -12.84 16.58
CA SER A 91 -14.28 -12.94 17.88
C SER A 91 -15.74 -12.56 17.82
N LYS A 92 -16.13 -11.75 16.86
CA LYS A 92 -17.53 -11.43 16.66
C LYS A 92 -18.30 -12.55 16.01
N GLY A 93 -17.63 -13.28 15.16
CA GLY A 93 -18.23 -14.38 14.47
C GLY A 93 -18.37 -15.59 15.34
#